data_870ef4d80783e6809f36ec5d4cc3b022
#
_entry.id   870ef4d80783e6809f36ec5d4cc3b022
#
_cell.length_a   1.000
_cell.length_b   1.000
_cell.length_c   1.000
_cell.angle_alpha   90.00
_cell.angle_beta   90.00
_cell.angle_gamma   90.00
#
_symmetry.space_group_name_H-M   'P 1'
#
loop_
_entity.id
_entity.type
_entity.pdbx_description
1 polymer ?
#
loop_
_entity_poly.entity_id
_entity_poly.type
_entity_poly.pdbx_seq_one_letter_code
_entity_poly.pdbx_strand_id
1 'polypeptide(L)'
;MLQQRGHEYSRILALGAARGEIVVPNEELVGPIDSSDEWIRQRTGIVTRKRAGADVGAIDLAETAAREAIQKAGITADQIGVVLVSTVTNTVATPSMASLLAERLGAAPAAAYDISAACAGYAYGIAQADSFVKSGVADHVLVVGAEKLSDIVDPTDRSISFLLGDGAGAAVVGPSDTPGIAPTIWGSDGSKWDAIRMTSTYAEWRAGGEQPTIRQEGQTVFRWAVWEMVKVAKQALEVAGVTADQLAAFVPHQANMRIIDEFAKQLGLPSSVVIGRDITDTGNTSAASIPLATHRLLEENPSLHGGLALQIGFGAGLVFGAQVVVLP
;
A
#
# COMPACT_ATOMS: atom_id res chain seq x y z
N MET A 1 -25.36 -26.12 -18.21
CA MET A 1 -24.71 -24.82 -18.43
C MET A 1 -24.13 -24.36 -17.09
N LEU A 2 -22.87 -23.89 -17.05
CA LEU A 2 -22.30 -23.27 -15.86
C LEU A 2 -23.06 -21.97 -15.59
N GLN A 3 -23.46 -21.72 -14.34
CA GLN A 3 -24.11 -20.47 -13.93
C GLN A 3 -23.03 -19.47 -13.49
N GLN A 4 -23.06 -18.28 -14.06
CA GLN A 4 -22.27 -17.16 -13.57
C GLN A 4 -23.05 -16.52 -12.39
N ARG A 5 -22.38 -16.36 -11.23
CA ARG A 5 -22.98 -15.82 -10.01
C ARG A 5 -22.37 -14.47 -9.59
N GLY A 6 -21.48 -13.92 -10.41
CA GLY A 6 -20.77 -12.69 -10.08
C GLY A 6 -21.61 -11.44 -10.29
N HIS A 7 -21.06 -10.32 -9.82
CA HIS A 7 -21.65 -8.99 -9.95
C HIS A 7 -21.10 -8.27 -11.19
N GLU A 8 -21.88 -7.37 -11.76
CA GLU A 8 -21.43 -6.60 -12.93
C GLU A 8 -20.31 -5.64 -12.57
N TYR A 9 -20.41 -5.01 -11.38
CA TYR A 9 -19.46 -4.04 -10.88
C TYR A 9 -19.07 -4.32 -9.43
N SER A 10 -17.91 -3.81 -9.05
CA SER A 10 -17.44 -3.76 -7.67
C SER A 10 -16.99 -2.35 -7.30
N ARG A 11 -16.88 -2.10 -6.00
CA ARG A 11 -16.32 -0.87 -5.46
C ARG A 11 -15.61 -1.12 -4.13
N ILE A 12 -14.75 -0.20 -3.73
CA ILE A 12 -14.30 -0.10 -2.34
C ILE A 12 -15.48 0.41 -1.51
N LEU A 13 -15.94 -0.38 -0.55
CA LEU A 13 -17.06 -0.03 0.33
C LEU A 13 -16.60 0.84 1.49
N ALA A 14 -15.44 0.51 2.06
CA ALA A 14 -14.88 1.23 3.20
C ALA A 14 -13.38 0.99 3.32
N LEU A 15 -12.73 1.86 4.09
CA LEU A 15 -11.32 1.78 4.46
C LEU A 15 -11.16 1.75 5.98
N GLY A 16 -10.07 1.15 6.44
CA GLY A 16 -9.61 1.21 7.82
C GLY A 16 -8.09 1.41 7.87
N ALA A 17 -7.61 1.94 8.99
CA ALA A 17 -6.23 2.35 9.14
C ALA A 17 -5.67 2.04 10.54
N ALA A 18 -4.42 1.62 10.60
CA ALA A 18 -3.65 1.54 11.82
C ALA A 18 -2.22 2.02 11.55
N ARG A 19 -1.74 2.95 12.34
CA ARG A 19 -0.36 3.44 12.28
C ARG A 19 0.37 3.04 13.55
N GLY A 20 1.66 2.84 13.46
CA GLY A 20 2.49 2.68 14.65
C GLY A 20 2.23 3.83 15.64
N GLU A 21 2.19 3.53 16.91
CA GLU A 21 1.86 4.50 17.97
C GLU A 21 3.04 5.42 18.32
N ILE A 22 4.28 4.96 18.09
CA ILE A 22 5.49 5.70 18.42
C ILE A 22 5.80 6.69 17.32
N VAL A 23 5.84 7.98 17.66
CA VAL A 23 6.29 9.04 16.76
C VAL A 23 7.79 9.16 16.86
N VAL A 24 8.50 8.90 15.78
CA VAL A 24 9.96 8.99 15.71
C VAL A 24 10.35 10.20 14.88
N PRO A 25 10.87 11.28 15.48
CA PRO A 25 11.35 12.44 14.75
C PRO A 25 12.69 12.15 14.05
N ASN A 26 13.07 13.00 13.09
CA ASN A 26 14.30 12.82 12.33
C ASN A 26 15.55 12.87 13.24
N GLU A 27 15.52 13.68 14.29
CA GLU A 27 16.62 13.87 15.24
C GLU A 27 17.08 12.57 15.92
N GLU A 28 16.19 11.61 16.10
CA GLU A 28 16.52 10.30 16.68
C GLU A 28 17.30 9.39 15.73
N LEU A 29 17.24 9.68 14.41
CA LEU A 29 17.84 8.83 13.38
C LEU A 29 19.15 9.40 12.81
N VAL A 30 19.38 10.71 12.94
CA VAL A 30 20.48 11.40 12.24
C VAL A 30 21.87 10.96 12.71
N GLY A 31 22.04 10.59 13.98
CA GLY A 31 23.32 10.15 14.52
C GLY A 31 23.89 8.90 13.83
N PRO A 32 23.14 7.78 13.81
CA PRO A 32 23.61 6.53 13.18
C PRO A 32 23.92 6.66 11.68
N ILE A 33 23.27 7.60 10.97
CA ILE A 33 23.40 7.74 9.51
C ILE A 33 24.24 8.97 9.09
N ASP A 34 24.87 9.68 10.03
CA ASP A 34 25.62 10.90 9.78
C ASP A 34 24.85 11.88 8.87
N SER A 35 23.70 12.37 9.36
CA SER A 35 22.78 13.21 8.59
C SER A 35 22.22 14.37 9.45
N SER A 36 21.20 15.06 8.94
CA SER A 36 20.48 16.10 9.67
C SER A 36 18.98 16.06 9.35
N ASP A 37 18.15 16.61 10.25
CA ASP A 37 16.71 16.79 10.01
C ASP A 37 16.46 17.55 8.71
N GLU A 38 17.19 18.65 8.49
CA GLU A 38 17.05 19.45 7.27
C GLU A 38 17.33 18.62 6.00
N TRP A 39 18.39 17.79 6.01
CA TRP A 39 18.71 16.93 4.88
C TRP A 39 17.59 15.92 4.59
N ILE A 40 17.04 15.27 5.63
CA ILE A 40 15.94 14.30 5.48
C ILE A 40 14.70 14.98 4.91
N ARG A 41 14.30 16.15 5.45
CA ARG A 41 13.14 16.92 4.97
C ARG A 41 13.31 17.34 3.51
N GLN A 42 14.46 17.90 3.15
CA GLN A 42 14.72 18.34 1.77
C GLN A 42 14.73 17.17 0.77
N ARG A 43 15.18 16.00 1.18
CA ARG A 43 15.29 14.83 0.32
C ARG A 43 14.01 14.03 0.20
N THR A 44 13.17 14.01 1.23
CA THR A 44 12.03 13.08 1.33
C THR A 44 10.72 13.73 1.67
N GLY A 45 10.72 14.92 2.24
CA GLY A 45 9.52 15.56 2.81
C GLY A 45 9.10 14.98 4.16
N ILE A 46 9.80 13.97 4.69
CA ILE A 46 9.44 13.32 5.96
C ILE A 46 9.87 14.19 7.15
N VAL A 47 8.91 14.48 8.02
CA VAL A 47 9.10 15.20 9.28
C VAL A 47 9.27 14.20 10.43
N THR A 48 8.40 13.21 10.48
CA THR A 48 8.45 12.09 11.43
C THR A 48 8.10 10.80 10.70
N ARG A 49 8.23 9.65 11.37
CA ARG A 49 7.62 8.39 10.96
C ARG A 49 6.95 7.74 12.15
N LYS A 50 6.03 6.83 11.83
CA LYS A 50 5.35 6.03 12.85
C LYS A 50 6.04 4.68 12.97
N ARG A 51 6.27 4.22 14.21
CA ARG A 51 6.76 2.87 14.50
C ARG A 51 5.86 2.16 15.49
N ALA A 52 5.69 0.88 15.30
CA ALA A 52 4.99 0.02 16.24
C ALA A 52 5.88 -0.31 17.45
N GLY A 53 5.29 -0.50 18.61
CA GLY A 53 5.99 -0.97 19.80
C GLY A 53 6.59 -2.38 19.59
N ALA A 54 7.51 -2.76 20.47
CA ALA A 54 8.22 -4.04 20.37
C ALA A 54 7.25 -5.25 20.37
N ASP A 55 6.17 -5.16 21.14
CA ASP A 55 5.18 -6.23 21.31
C ASP A 55 4.04 -6.19 20.27
N VAL A 56 4.06 -5.20 19.34
CA VAL A 56 3.05 -5.02 18.29
C VAL A 56 3.62 -5.53 16.98
N GLY A 57 3.05 -6.58 16.42
CA GLY A 57 3.43 -7.13 15.12
C GLY A 57 2.65 -6.50 13.96
N ALA A 58 3.08 -6.74 12.73
CA ALA A 58 2.35 -6.32 11.53
C ALA A 58 0.91 -6.89 11.50
N ILE A 59 0.71 -8.08 12.06
CA ILE A 59 -0.61 -8.72 12.19
C ILE A 59 -1.57 -7.94 13.10
N ASP A 60 -1.07 -7.32 14.17
CA ASP A 60 -1.91 -6.56 15.11
C ASP A 60 -2.37 -5.24 14.49
N LEU A 61 -1.48 -4.61 13.71
CA LEU A 61 -1.83 -3.45 12.88
C LEU A 61 -2.86 -3.85 11.80
N ALA A 62 -2.64 -4.99 11.13
CA ALA A 62 -3.56 -5.51 10.12
C ALA A 62 -4.95 -5.77 10.70
N GLU A 63 -5.04 -6.40 11.88
CA GLU A 63 -6.31 -6.66 12.56
C GLU A 63 -7.06 -5.37 12.90
N THR A 64 -6.35 -4.38 13.44
CA THR A 64 -6.95 -3.08 13.78
C THR A 64 -7.54 -2.39 12.55
N ALA A 65 -6.77 -2.28 11.47
CA ALA A 65 -7.23 -1.69 10.22
C ALA A 65 -8.40 -2.48 9.58
N ALA A 66 -8.33 -3.81 9.60
CA ALA A 66 -9.35 -4.68 9.05
C ALA A 66 -10.70 -4.55 9.79
N ARG A 67 -10.67 -4.54 11.13
CA ARG A 67 -11.88 -4.38 11.95
C ARG A 67 -12.57 -3.05 11.66
N GLU A 68 -11.81 -1.97 11.56
CA GLU A 68 -12.35 -0.66 11.19
C GLU A 68 -12.99 -0.68 9.80
N ALA A 69 -12.31 -1.25 8.79
CA ALA A 69 -12.84 -1.35 7.43
C ALA A 69 -14.15 -2.15 7.37
N ILE A 70 -14.21 -3.31 8.06
CA ILE A 70 -15.40 -4.15 8.14
C ILE A 70 -16.56 -3.40 8.82
N GLN A 71 -16.28 -2.74 9.94
CA GLN A 71 -17.29 -1.95 10.66
C GLN A 71 -17.84 -0.81 9.80
N LYS A 72 -16.95 -0.05 9.13
CA LYS A 72 -17.37 1.08 8.25
C LYS A 72 -18.10 0.59 6.99
N ALA A 73 -17.80 -0.61 6.50
CA ALA A 73 -18.53 -1.23 5.40
C ALA A 73 -19.95 -1.68 5.78
N GLY A 74 -20.29 -1.71 7.07
CA GLY A 74 -21.59 -2.13 7.57
C GLY A 74 -21.87 -3.64 7.39
N ILE A 75 -20.82 -4.45 7.32
CA ILE A 75 -20.90 -5.91 7.18
C ILE A 75 -20.33 -6.60 8.42
N THR A 76 -20.54 -7.92 8.51
CA THR A 76 -19.92 -8.76 9.53
C THR A 76 -18.76 -9.58 8.94
N ALA A 77 -17.82 -10.00 9.77
CA ALA A 77 -16.62 -10.69 9.30
C ALA A 77 -16.89 -12.00 8.57
N ASP A 78 -17.95 -12.71 8.95
CA ASP A 78 -18.41 -13.96 8.29
C ASP A 78 -18.93 -13.75 6.86
N GLN A 79 -19.20 -12.51 6.45
CA GLN A 79 -19.54 -12.15 5.08
C GLN A 79 -18.32 -11.97 4.17
N ILE A 80 -17.09 -11.95 4.73
CA ILE A 80 -15.86 -11.91 3.96
C ILE A 80 -15.56 -13.28 3.37
N GLY A 81 -15.55 -13.40 2.05
CA GLY A 81 -15.24 -14.66 1.36
C GLY A 81 -13.76 -14.84 1.04
N VAL A 82 -12.99 -13.74 0.97
CA VAL A 82 -11.53 -13.76 0.70
C VAL A 82 -10.81 -12.71 1.54
N VAL A 83 -9.69 -13.09 2.15
CA VAL A 83 -8.76 -12.20 2.86
C VAL A 83 -7.42 -12.19 2.12
N LEU A 84 -7.01 -11.02 1.64
CA LEU A 84 -5.74 -10.78 0.96
C LEU A 84 -4.86 -9.88 1.84
N VAL A 85 -3.67 -10.31 2.19
CA VAL A 85 -2.70 -9.47 2.91
C VAL A 85 -1.48 -9.26 2.03
N SER A 86 -1.19 -8.00 1.69
CA SER A 86 0.07 -7.64 1.07
C SER A 86 1.07 -7.22 2.14
N THR A 87 2.16 -7.97 2.24
CA THR A 87 3.21 -7.73 3.23
C THR A 87 4.55 -8.28 2.76
N VAL A 88 5.64 -7.65 3.19
CA VAL A 88 7.02 -8.16 3.11
C VAL A 88 7.63 -8.34 4.50
N THR A 89 6.86 -8.08 5.56
CA THR A 89 7.31 -8.14 6.96
C THR A 89 6.63 -9.24 7.76
N ASN A 90 5.99 -10.23 7.09
CA ASN A 90 5.55 -11.43 7.79
C ASN A 90 6.77 -12.19 8.31
N THR A 91 6.85 -12.38 9.62
CA THR A 91 8.02 -13.00 10.30
C THR A 91 8.15 -14.49 10.05
N VAL A 92 7.12 -15.13 9.51
CA VAL A 92 7.11 -16.56 9.18
C VAL A 92 6.82 -16.78 7.69
N ALA A 93 7.52 -17.72 7.08
CA ALA A 93 7.29 -18.04 5.68
C ALA A 93 5.97 -18.78 5.43
N THR A 94 5.47 -19.49 6.44
CA THR A 94 4.20 -20.22 6.42
C THR A 94 3.75 -20.52 7.86
N PRO A 95 2.45 -20.42 8.18
CA PRO A 95 1.33 -20.04 7.30
C PRO A 95 1.36 -18.58 6.88
N SER A 96 0.44 -18.21 5.95
CA SER A 96 0.24 -16.81 5.56
C SER A 96 -0.28 -15.97 6.73
N MET A 97 0.06 -14.69 6.78
CA MET A 97 -0.53 -13.73 7.72
C MET A 97 -2.04 -13.63 7.52
N ALA A 98 -2.52 -13.69 6.28
CA ALA A 98 -3.93 -13.63 5.92
C ALA A 98 -4.75 -14.74 6.60
N SER A 99 -4.21 -15.97 6.73
CA SER A 99 -4.90 -17.08 7.40
C SER A 99 -5.11 -16.81 8.89
N LEU A 100 -4.09 -16.29 9.57
CA LEU A 100 -4.18 -15.89 10.97
C LEU A 100 -5.11 -14.69 11.16
N LEU A 101 -5.06 -13.73 10.24
CA LEU A 101 -5.95 -12.57 10.26
C LEU A 101 -7.41 -12.98 10.10
N ALA A 102 -7.72 -13.87 9.14
CA ALA A 102 -9.07 -14.40 8.95
C ALA A 102 -9.62 -15.05 10.23
N GLU A 103 -8.82 -15.85 10.92
CA GLU A 103 -9.19 -16.47 12.20
C GLU A 103 -9.45 -15.42 13.28
N ARG A 104 -8.52 -14.47 13.47
CA ARG A 104 -8.67 -13.40 14.48
C ARG A 104 -9.90 -12.53 14.26
N LEU A 105 -10.29 -12.30 13.00
CA LEU A 105 -11.46 -11.53 12.64
C LEU A 105 -12.76 -12.30 12.80
N GLY A 106 -12.73 -13.64 12.81
CA GLY A 106 -13.90 -14.48 12.70
C GLY A 106 -14.43 -14.56 11.27
N ALA A 107 -13.55 -14.38 10.27
CA ALA A 107 -13.90 -14.44 8.84
C ALA A 107 -13.79 -15.87 8.24
N ALA A 108 -13.65 -16.90 9.06
CA ALA A 108 -13.64 -18.28 8.58
C ALA A 108 -15.06 -18.69 8.08
N PRO A 109 -15.19 -19.37 6.92
CA PRO A 109 -14.14 -20.05 6.15
C PRO A 109 -13.61 -19.27 4.93
N ALA A 110 -13.28 -17.99 5.04
CA ALA A 110 -12.72 -17.20 3.95
C ALA A 110 -11.45 -17.86 3.37
N ALA A 111 -11.30 -17.80 2.04
CA ALA A 111 -10.00 -18.08 1.43
C ALA A 111 -8.99 -17.00 1.85
N ALA A 112 -7.77 -17.40 2.24
CA ALA A 112 -6.81 -16.44 2.80
C ALA A 112 -5.39 -16.72 2.33
N TYR A 113 -4.69 -15.69 1.78
CA TYR A 113 -3.30 -15.79 1.34
C TYR A 113 -2.62 -14.43 1.29
N ASP A 114 -1.28 -14.47 1.39
CA ASP A 114 -0.44 -13.27 1.31
C ASP A 114 -0.02 -12.98 -0.14
N ILE A 115 0.10 -11.70 -0.47
CA ILE A 115 0.59 -11.18 -1.75
C ILE A 115 1.99 -10.62 -1.53
N SER A 116 2.98 -11.17 -2.24
CA SER A 116 4.34 -10.65 -2.28
C SER A 116 4.56 -9.77 -3.52
N ALA A 117 4.07 -8.53 -3.46
CA ALA A 117 4.25 -7.51 -4.51
C ALA A 117 4.70 -6.16 -3.91
N ALA A 118 5.33 -6.21 -2.74
CA ALA A 118 5.89 -5.06 -2.03
C ALA A 118 4.92 -3.85 -2.04
N CYS A 119 5.43 -2.64 -2.33
CA CYS A 119 4.64 -1.42 -2.29
C CYS A 119 3.51 -1.35 -3.35
N ALA A 120 3.50 -2.23 -4.36
CA ALA A 120 2.40 -2.36 -5.32
C ALA A 120 1.30 -3.32 -4.86
N GLY A 121 1.53 -4.04 -3.76
CA GLY A 121 0.68 -5.17 -3.36
C GLY A 121 -0.76 -4.79 -3.04
N TYR A 122 -1.02 -3.61 -2.48
CA TYR A 122 -2.40 -3.13 -2.30
C TYR A 122 -3.12 -2.97 -3.65
N ALA A 123 -2.48 -2.36 -4.65
CA ALA A 123 -3.07 -2.21 -5.97
C ALA A 123 -3.34 -3.57 -6.64
N TYR A 124 -2.44 -4.54 -6.45
CA TYR A 124 -2.64 -5.93 -6.89
C TYR A 124 -3.80 -6.60 -6.15
N GLY A 125 -3.94 -6.36 -4.86
CA GLY A 125 -5.06 -6.85 -4.04
C GLY A 125 -6.41 -6.30 -4.51
N ILE A 126 -6.49 -5.00 -4.80
CA ILE A 126 -7.71 -4.37 -5.33
C ILE A 126 -8.09 -4.95 -6.71
N ALA A 127 -7.12 -5.19 -7.61
CA ALA A 127 -7.37 -5.82 -8.90
C ALA A 127 -7.92 -7.25 -8.77
N GLN A 128 -7.38 -8.03 -7.82
CA GLN A 128 -7.86 -9.38 -7.53
C GLN A 128 -9.25 -9.34 -6.88
N ALA A 129 -9.47 -8.43 -5.94
CA ALA A 129 -10.76 -8.27 -5.27
C ALA A 129 -11.88 -7.89 -6.26
N ASP A 130 -11.63 -6.93 -7.17
CA ASP A 130 -12.55 -6.60 -8.27
C ASP A 130 -12.90 -7.85 -9.10
N SER A 131 -11.88 -8.62 -9.48
CA SER A 131 -12.06 -9.85 -10.25
C SER A 131 -12.84 -10.92 -9.49
N PHE A 132 -12.63 -11.09 -8.19
CA PHE A 132 -13.33 -12.08 -7.38
C PHE A 132 -14.79 -11.73 -7.18
N VAL A 133 -15.11 -10.45 -6.95
CA VAL A 133 -16.50 -10.00 -6.85
C VAL A 133 -17.21 -10.16 -8.19
N LYS A 134 -16.63 -9.73 -9.29
CA LYS A 134 -17.20 -9.85 -10.64
C LYS A 134 -17.37 -11.28 -11.11
N SER A 135 -16.46 -12.20 -10.73
CA SER A 135 -16.56 -13.62 -11.09
C SER A 135 -17.46 -14.44 -10.17
N GLY A 136 -17.89 -13.87 -9.03
CA GLY A 136 -18.71 -14.56 -8.04
C GLY A 136 -17.92 -15.56 -7.17
N VAL A 137 -16.61 -15.38 -7.06
CA VAL A 137 -15.75 -16.13 -6.11
C VAL A 137 -16.08 -15.72 -4.68
N ALA A 138 -16.32 -14.43 -4.45
CA ALA A 138 -16.72 -13.87 -3.17
C ALA A 138 -17.57 -12.61 -3.39
N ASP A 139 -18.55 -12.36 -2.53
CA ASP A 139 -19.31 -11.11 -2.53
C ASP A 139 -18.50 -9.98 -1.87
N HIS A 140 -17.74 -10.30 -0.82
CA HIS A 140 -16.87 -9.33 -0.15
C HIS A 140 -15.45 -9.85 -0.03
N VAL A 141 -14.49 -9.00 -0.35
CA VAL A 141 -13.05 -9.28 -0.25
C VAL A 141 -12.40 -8.24 0.64
N LEU A 142 -11.66 -8.70 1.64
CA LEU A 142 -10.83 -7.85 2.47
C LEU A 142 -9.42 -7.79 1.89
N VAL A 143 -8.95 -6.59 1.55
CA VAL A 143 -7.59 -6.31 1.06
C VAL A 143 -6.86 -5.51 2.11
N VAL A 144 -5.73 -6.01 2.60
CA VAL A 144 -4.92 -5.36 3.64
C VAL A 144 -3.49 -5.20 3.15
N GLY A 145 -2.95 -4.00 3.25
CA GLY A 145 -1.51 -3.76 3.22
C GLY A 145 -1.02 -3.59 4.65
N ALA A 146 -0.08 -4.41 5.11
CA ALA A 146 0.38 -4.39 6.50
C ALA A 146 1.88 -4.59 6.61
N GLU A 147 2.56 -3.64 7.28
CA GLU A 147 4.00 -3.65 7.38
C GLU A 147 4.51 -3.20 8.75
N LYS A 148 5.52 -3.91 9.26
CA LYS A 148 6.41 -3.45 10.32
C LYS A 148 7.84 -3.41 9.78
N LEU A 149 8.12 -2.39 8.98
CA LEU A 149 9.40 -2.24 8.28
C LEU A 149 10.55 -1.97 9.23
N SER A 150 10.25 -1.47 10.43
CA SER A 150 11.25 -1.30 11.49
C SER A 150 11.94 -2.60 11.90
N ASP A 151 11.31 -3.77 11.68
CA ASP A 151 11.88 -5.08 12.00
C ASP A 151 12.92 -5.56 10.98
N ILE A 152 12.90 -5.01 9.76
CA ILE A 152 13.74 -5.45 8.64
C ILE A 152 14.70 -4.38 8.12
N VAL A 153 14.78 -3.22 8.77
CA VAL A 153 15.68 -2.13 8.38
C VAL A 153 16.95 -2.14 9.23
N ASP A 154 18.10 -1.91 8.59
CA ASP A 154 19.33 -1.58 9.31
C ASP A 154 19.27 -0.08 9.70
N PRO A 155 19.29 0.26 11.00
CA PRO A 155 19.20 1.64 11.46
C PRO A 155 20.40 2.49 11.04
N THR A 156 21.51 1.88 10.60
CA THR A 156 22.72 2.56 10.13
C THR A 156 22.76 2.73 8.63
N ASP A 157 21.84 2.12 7.87
CA ASP A 157 21.78 2.29 6.41
C ASP A 157 21.24 3.65 6.03
N ARG A 158 22.15 4.55 5.65
CA ARG A 158 21.85 5.92 5.21
C ARG A 158 20.98 5.98 3.92
N SER A 159 20.81 4.87 3.21
CA SER A 159 20.02 4.85 1.97
C SER A 159 18.52 4.72 2.20
N ILE A 160 18.09 4.13 3.34
CA ILE A 160 16.70 3.73 3.54
C ILE A 160 16.18 3.86 4.98
N SER A 161 17.03 3.81 6.01
CA SER A 161 16.58 3.69 7.41
C SER A 161 15.65 4.81 7.87
N PHE A 162 15.86 6.03 7.35
CA PHE A 162 15.07 7.22 7.68
C PHE A 162 13.75 7.32 6.94
N LEU A 163 13.53 6.47 5.92
CA LEU A 163 12.32 6.52 5.10
C LEU A 163 11.15 5.75 5.73
N LEU A 164 11.47 4.60 6.37
CA LEU A 164 10.49 3.54 6.64
C LEU A 164 9.69 3.79 7.91
N GLY A 165 8.39 3.51 7.82
CA GLY A 165 7.44 3.52 8.92
C GLY A 165 6.60 2.25 8.98
N ASP A 166 5.88 2.05 10.09
CA ASP A 166 5.05 0.89 10.36
C ASP A 166 3.56 1.28 10.31
N GLY A 167 2.76 0.43 9.69
CA GLY A 167 1.33 0.65 9.60
C GLY A 167 0.61 -0.40 8.79
N ALA A 168 -0.71 -0.38 8.88
CA ALA A 168 -1.60 -1.17 8.05
C ALA A 168 -2.77 -0.32 7.55
N GLY A 169 -3.19 -0.58 6.33
CA GLY A 169 -4.41 -0.03 5.78
C GLY A 169 -5.23 -1.14 5.12
N ALA A 170 -6.53 -1.11 5.32
CA ALA A 170 -7.45 -2.13 4.82
C ALA A 170 -8.55 -1.52 3.96
N ALA A 171 -9.02 -2.30 2.99
CA ALA A 171 -10.19 -2.00 2.18
C ALA A 171 -11.13 -3.20 2.14
N VAL A 172 -12.42 -2.98 2.31
CA VAL A 172 -13.45 -3.95 1.95
C VAL A 172 -13.92 -3.62 0.55
N VAL A 173 -13.78 -4.58 -0.36
CA VAL A 173 -14.32 -4.50 -1.73
C VAL A 173 -15.56 -5.39 -1.81
N GLY A 174 -16.63 -4.85 -2.37
CA GLY A 174 -17.90 -5.56 -2.50
C GLY A 174 -18.66 -5.16 -3.76
N PRO A 175 -19.88 -5.72 -3.96
CA PRO A 175 -20.69 -5.45 -5.13
C PRO A 175 -21.13 -4.00 -5.24
N SER A 176 -21.40 -3.58 -6.46
CA SER A 176 -21.89 -2.23 -6.78
C SER A 176 -22.83 -2.27 -7.98
N ASP A 177 -23.81 -1.36 -8.00
CA ASP A 177 -24.70 -1.17 -9.15
C ASP A 177 -24.08 -0.27 -10.23
N THR A 178 -22.94 0.35 -9.94
CA THR A 178 -22.21 1.22 -10.86
C THR A 178 -20.71 0.91 -10.84
N PRO A 179 -19.95 1.21 -11.91
CA PRO A 179 -18.51 1.01 -11.93
C PRO A 179 -17.81 1.76 -10.78
N GLY A 180 -17.15 1.05 -9.89
CA GLY A 180 -16.43 1.64 -8.76
C GLY A 180 -14.93 1.43 -8.81
N ILE A 181 -14.46 0.46 -9.60
CA ILE A 181 -13.04 0.17 -9.83
C ILE A 181 -12.83 -0.02 -11.33
N ALA A 182 -11.99 0.82 -11.93
CA ALA A 182 -11.59 0.72 -13.33
C ALA A 182 -10.56 -0.42 -13.53
N PRO A 183 -10.37 -0.90 -14.78
CA PRO A 183 -9.34 -1.89 -15.08
C PRO A 183 -7.97 -1.47 -14.57
N THR A 184 -7.27 -2.37 -13.88
CA THR A 184 -5.93 -2.12 -13.35
C THR A 184 -4.88 -2.30 -14.44
N ILE A 185 -3.98 -1.32 -14.57
CA ILE A 185 -2.73 -1.45 -15.32
C ILE A 185 -1.65 -1.91 -14.34
N TRP A 186 -1.14 -3.10 -14.52
CA TRP A 186 -0.13 -3.71 -13.66
C TRP A 186 0.94 -4.46 -14.44
N GLY A 187 2.09 -4.66 -13.82
CA GLY A 187 3.20 -5.36 -14.45
C GLY A 187 4.47 -5.37 -13.62
N SER A 188 5.56 -5.86 -14.22
CA SER A 188 6.86 -5.97 -13.58
C SER A 188 8.01 -5.70 -14.55
N ASP A 189 9.15 -5.24 -14.00
CA ASP A 189 10.44 -5.15 -14.66
C ASP A 189 11.49 -5.94 -13.86
N GLY A 190 11.51 -7.25 -14.06
CA GLY A 190 12.43 -8.15 -13.36
C GLY A 190 13.91 -7.93 -13.73
N SER A 191 14.23 -7.14 -14.77
CA SER A 191 15.62 -6.77 -15.08
C SER A 191 16.26 -5.89 -14.01
N LYS A 192 15.46 -5.30 -13.13
CA LYS A 192 15.88 -4.43 -12.00
C LYS A 192 15.52 -5.03 -10.64
N TRP A 193 15.45 -6.35 -10.55
CA TRP A 193 15.05 -7.05 -9.32
C TRP A 193 15.90 -6.69 -8.10
N ASP A 194 17.14 -6.28 -8.30
CA ASP A 194 18.13 -5.94 -7.28
C ASP A 194 18.08 -4.48 -6.81
N ALA A 195 17.27 -3.63 -7.47
CA ALA A 195 17.14 -2.21 -7.10
C ALA A 195 16.54 -1.99 -5.71
N ILE A 196 15.65 -2.90 -5.26
CA ILE A 196 15.14 -2.96 -3.89
C ILE A 196 15.07 -4.43 -3.51
N ARG A 197 15.85 -4.85 -2.52
CA ARG A 197 15.91 -6.26 -2.09
C ARG A 197 16.42 -6.42 -0.66
N MET A 198 16.33 -7.63 -0.14
CA MET A 198 17.03 -7.99 1.08
C MET A 198 18.55 -8.09 0.81
N THR A 199 19.37 -7.76 1.79
CA THR A 199 20.84 -7.79 1.68
C THR A 199 21.38 -9.19 1.49
N SER A 200 20.74 -10.19 2.11
CA SER A 200 21.14 -11.60 2.07
C SER A 200 19.92 -12.52 2.10
N THR A 201 20.15 -13.79 1.87
CA THR A 201 19.13 -14.85 2.02
C THR A 201 19.14 -15.43 3.43
N TYR A 202 18.05 -16.06 3.84
CA TYR A 202 18.00 -16.84 5.10
C TYR A 202 19.01 -17.97 5.13
N ALA A 203 19.40 -18.53 4.00
CA ALA A 203 20.41 -19.58 3.92
C ALA A 203 21.80 -19.02 4.24
N GLU A 204 22.16 -17.87 3.70
CA GLU A 204 23.41 -17.17 3.99
C GLU A 204 23.49 -16.76 5.45
N TRP A 205 22.41 -16.20 6.01
CA TRP A 205 22.34 -15.87 7.44
C TRP A 205 22.57 -17.09 8.34
N ARG A 206 21.88 -18.20 8.08
CA ARG A 206 22.07 -19.45 8.85
C ARG A 206 23.47 -20.06 8.71
N ALA A 207 24.18 -19.75 7.64
CA ALA A 207 25.56 -20.15 7.45
C ALA A 207 26.57 -19.24 8.17
N GLY A 208 26.12 -18.30 9.00
CA GLY A 208 26.95 -17.38 9.78
C GLY A 208 27.13 -16.01 9.13
N GLY A 209 26.35 -15.68 8.12
CA GLY A 209 26.28 -14.33 7.53
C GLY A 209 25.48 -13.35 8.37
N GLU A 210 25.34 -12.12 7.88
CA GLU A 210 24.58 -11.06 8.53
C GLU A 210 23.06 -11.30 8.39
N GLN A 211 22.29 -10.79 9.37
CA GLN A 211 20.85 -10.82 9.32
C GLN A 211 20.35 -10.04 8.07
N PRO A 212 19.42 -10.62 7.29
CA PRO A 212 18.85 -9.93 6.15
C PRO A 212 18.17 -8.62 6.55
N THR A 213 18.52 -7.53 5.89
CA THR A 213 17.85 -6.23 5.99
C THR A 213 17.46 -5.73 4.62
N ILE A 214 16.48 -4.84 4.55
CA ILE A 214 16.06 -4.24 3.28
C ILE A 214 17.04 -3.15 2.87
N ARG A 215 17.38 -3.11 1.58
CA ARG A 215 18.19 -2.05 0.99
C ARG A 215 17.60 -1.58 -0.34
N GLN A 216 17.97 -0.37 -0.78
CA GLN A 216 17.57 0.17 -2.07
C GLN A 216 18.67 0.96 -2.77
N GLU A 217 18.60 0.96 -4.11
CA GLU A 217 19.36 1.88 -4.96
C GLU A 217 18.50 3.11 -5.29
N GLY A 218 18.48 4.07 -4.36
CA GLY A 218 17.54 5.19 -4.38
C GLY A 218 17.50 5.98 -5.69
N GLN A 219 18.64 6.16 -6.39
CA GLN A 219 18.68 6.88 -7.67
C GLN A 219 17.99 6.09 -8.81
N THR A 220 18.20 4.78 -8.86
CA THR A 220 17.59 3.89 -9.85
C THR A 220 16.07 3.85 -9.66
N VAL A 221 15.64 3.66 -8.41
CA VAL A 221 14.22 3.65 -8.03
C VAL A 221 13.56 5.00 -8.34
N PHE A 222 14.20 6.13 -7.99
CA PHE A 222 13.66 7.47 -8.26
C PHE A 222 13.44 7.69 -9.76
N ARG A 223 14.46 7.41 -10.59
CA ARG A 223 14.36 7.57 -12.04
C ARG A 223 13.26 6.72 -12.64
N TRP A 224 13.20 5.44 -12.25
CA TRP A 224 12.18 4.53 -12.74
C TRP A 224 10.77 4.97 -12.33
N ALA A 225 10.58 5.37 -11.07
CA ALA A 225 9.30 5.86 -10.57
C ALA A 225 8.83 7.10 -11.35
N VAL A 226 9.70 8.07 -11.54
CA VAL A 226 9.36 9.35 -12.18
C VAL A 226 9.10 9.20 -13.69
N TRP A 227 9.86 8.34 -14.40
CA TRP A 227 9.77 8.28 -15.86
C TRP A 227 8.83 7.17 -16.38
N GLU A 228 8.88 6.00 -15.76
CA GLU A 228 8.08 4.87 -16.24
C GLU A 228 6.68 4.85 -15.61
N MET A 229 6.57 5.15 -14.32
CA MET A 229 5.29 5.04 -13.63
C MET A 229 4.30 6.15 -14.03
N VAL A 230 4.78 7.30 -14.50
CA VAL A 230 3.90 8.31 -15.11
C VAL A 230 3.20 7.77 -16.36
N LYS A 231 3.88 6.94 -17.17
CA LYS A 231 3.27 6.29 -18.34
C LYS A 231 2.17 5.32 -17.91
N VAL A 232 2.43 4.54 -16.86
CA VAL A 232 1.47 3.60 -16.27
C VAL A 232 0.24 4.34 -15.72
N ALA A 233 0.45 5.45 -15.01
CA ALA A 233 -0.62 6.29 -14.51
C ALA A 233 -1.51 6.87 -15.64
N LYS A 234 -0.88 7.33 -16.75
CA LYS A 234 -1.62 7.80 -17.93
C LYS A 234 -2.42 6.68 -18.60
N GLN A 235 -1.87 5.48 -18.70
CA GLN A 235 -2.60 4.32 -19.20
C GLN A 235 -3.79 3.95 -18.30
N ALA A 236 -3.64 4.05 -16.97
CA ALA A 236 -4.74 3.80 -16.04
C ALA A 236 -5.88 4.81 -16.22
N LEU A 237 -5.57 6.08 -16.46
CA LEU A 237 -6.57 7.10 -16.80
C LEU A 237 -7.25 6.79 -18.16
N GLU A 238 -6.46 6.41 -19.16
CA GLU A 238 -6.96 6.08 -20.51
C GLU A 238 -7.96 4.91 -20.46
N VAL A 239 -7.61 3.79 -19.83
CA VAL A 239 -8.51 2.63 -19.74
C VAL A 239 -9.73 2.88 -18.87
N ALA A 240 -9.63 3.80 -17.91
CA ALA A 240 -10.76 4.26 -17.12
C ALA A 240 -11.68 5.23 -17.89
N GLY A 241 -11.23 5.76 -19.03
CA GLY A 241 -11.94 6.81 -19.75
C GLY A 241 -12.03 8.13 -19.00
N VAL A 242 -11.02 8.44 -18.16
CA VAL A 242 -10.98 9.57 -17.23
C VAL A 242 -9.81 10.47 -17.57
N THR A 243 -10.01 11.78 -17.55
CA THR A 243 -8.94 12.76 -17.68
C THR A 243 -8.46 13.27 -16.31
N ALA A 244 -7.26 13.82 -16.26
CA ALA A 244 -6.64 14.26 -15.01
C ALA A 244 -7.46 15.33 -14.26
N ASP A 245 -8.19 16.18 -14.97
CA ASP A 245 -9.05 17.23 -14.41
C ASP A 245 -10.38 16.71 -13.84
N GLN A 246 -10.75 15.47 -14.13
CA GLN A 246 -11.93 14.81 -13.55
C GLN A 246 -11.60 14.10 -12.21
N LEU A 247 -10.32 14.01 -11.86
CA LEU A 247 -9.93 13.43 -10.58
C LEU A 247 -10.26 14.36 -9.41
N ALA A 248 -10.81 13.79 -8.35
CA ALA A 248 -10.93 14.45 -7.06
C ALA A 248 -9.63 14.27 -6.23
N ALA A 249 -8.96 13.12 -6.38
CA ALA A 249 -7.74 12.84 -5.63
C ALA A 249 -6.70 12.06 -6.46
N PHE A 250 -5.43 12.22 -6.08
CA PHE A 250 -4.30 11.42 -6.53
C PHE A 250 -3.59 10.82 -5.33
N VAL A 251 -3.55 9.49 -5.26
CA VAL A 251 -2.98 8.75 -4.12
C VAL A 251 -1.89 7.79 -4.63
N PRO A 252 -0.68 8.27 -4.86
CA PRO A 252 0.45 7.41 -5.18
C PRO A 252 0.98 6.72 -3.93
N HIS A 253 1.72 5.61 -4.14
CA HIS A 253 2.58 5.05 -3.11
C HIS A 253 3.42 6.15 -2.45
N GLN A 254 3.43 6.17 -1.13
CA GLN A 254 4.09 7.18 -0.30
C GLN A 254 5.59 6.85 -0.15
N ALA A 255 6.29 6.78 -1.29
CA ALA A 255 7.71 6.44 -1.35
C ALA A 255 8.62 7.59 -0.90
N ASN A 256 8.35 8.79 -1.43
CA ASN A 256 9.14 10.01 -1.24
C ASN A 256 8.34 11.19 -1.79
N MET A 257 8.29 12.30 -1.05
CA MET A 257 7.53 13.49 -1.45
C MET A 257 7.97 14.05 -2.80
N ARG A 258 9.27 14.01 -3.10
CA ARG A 258 9.80 14.48 -4.39
C ARG A 258 9.29 13.64 -5.58
N ILE A 259 9.08 12.35 -5.36
CA ILE A 259 8.46 11.48 -6.38
C ILE A 259 7.00 11.89 -6.55
N ILE A 260 6.27 12.08 -5.46
CA ILE A 260 4.86 12.49 -5.47
C ILE A 260 4.67 13.81 -6.22
N ASP A 261 5.50 14.81 -5.91
CA ASP A 261 5.45 16.14 -6.54
C ASP A 261 5.77 16.09 -8.04
N GLU A 262 6.82 15.35 -8.41
CA GLU A 262 7.19 15.21 -9.83
C GLU A 262 6.12 14.42 -10.61
N PHE A 263 5.52 13.41 -9.99
CA PHE A 263 4.38 12.69 -10.56
C PHE A 263 3.20 13.63 -10.87
N ALA A 264 2.76 14.39 -9.87
CA ALA A 264 1.65 15.33 -10.01
C ALA A 264 1.90 16.35 -11.13
N LYS A 265 3.12 16.87 -11.19
CA LYS A 265 3.57 17.79 -12.24
C LYS A 265 3.53 17.15 -13.63
N GLN A 266 4.08 15.94 -13.81
CA GLN A 266 4.12 15.28 -15.14
C GLN A 266 2.77 14.76 -15.61
N LEU A 267 1.85 14.47 -14.67
CA LEU A 267 0.45 14.19 -15.01
C LEU A 267 -0.35 15.43 -15.36
N GLY A 268 0.19 16.62 -15.05
CA GLY A 268 -0.51 17.88 -15.27
C GLY A 268 -1.74 18.02 -14.38
N LEU A 269 -1.68 17.52 -13.16
CA LEU A 269 -2.82 17.57 -12.24
C LEU A 269 -3.17 19.03 -11.90
N PRO A 270 -4.44 19.44 -12.06
CA PRO A 270 -4.87 20.76 -11.62
C PRO A 270 -4.84 20.89 -10.11
N SER A 271 -4.76 22.12 -9.59
CA SER A 271 -4.71 22.40 -8.16
C SER A 271 -5.96 21.98 -7.37
N SER A 272 -7.05 21.66 -8.06
CA SER A 272 -8.27 21.11 -7.48
C SER A 272 -8.13 19.65 -7.05
N VAL A 273 -7.17 18.90 -7.62
CA VAL A 273 -6.93 17.50 -7.26
C VAL A 273 -6.18 17.42 -5.95
N VAL A 274 -6.77 16.80 -4.95
CA VAL A 274 -6.13 16.61 -3.63
C VAL A 274 -5.12 15.48 -3.71
N ILE A 275 -3.88 15.73 -3.27
CA ILE A 275 -2.77 14.77 -3.36
C ILE A 275 -2.53 14.13 -1.99
N GLY A 276 -2.49 12.81 -1.93
CA GLY A 276 -2.12 12.06 -0.73
C GLY A 276 -0.67 12.33 -0.31
N ARG A 277 -0.48 12.78 0.94
CA ARG A 277 0.83 13.16 1.51
C ARG A 277 1.05 12.59 2.91
N ASP A 278 0.50 11.40 3.16
CA ASP A 278 0.61 10.69 4.44
C ASP A 278 2.06 10.47 4.89
N ILE A 279 2.98 10.41 3.93
CA ILE A 279 4.41 10.20 4.14
C ILE A 279 5.05 11.25 5.07
N THR A 280 4.50 12.47 5.14
CA THR A 280 5.10 13.58 5.88
C THR A 280 5.35 13.23 7.35
N ASP A 281 4.44 12.52 7.98
CA ASP A 281 4.49 12.16 9.40
C ASP A 281 4.31 10.67 9.68
N THR A 282 3.97 9.87 8.66
CA THR A 282 3.87 8.41 8.77
C THR A 282 5.13 7.70 8.27
N GLY A 283 5.89 8.31 7.35
CA GLY A 283 6.98 7.67 6.63
C GLY A 283 6.46 6.75 5.50
N ASN A 284 7.36 6.02 4.88
CA ASN A 284 7.03 5.03 3.86
C ASN A 284 6.62 3.70 4.53
N THR A 285 5.35 3.34 4.41
CA THR A 285 4.75 2.11 4.95
C THR A 285 4.50 1.04 3.88
N SER A 286 5.27 1.06 2.76
CA SER A 286 5.20 0.07 1.68
C SER A 286 3.76 -0.19 1.20
N ALA A 287 3.26 -1.43 1.29
CA ALA A 287 1.92 -1.83 0.84
C ALA A 287 0.78 -1.12 1.58
N ALA A 288 0.99 -0.68 2.81
CA ALA A 288 -0.02 0.05 3.58
C ALA A 288 -0.19 1.51 3.15
N SER A 289 0.76 2.08 2.39
CA SER A 289 0.84 3.52 2.16
C SER A 289 -0.33 4.11 1.38
N ILE A 290 -0.85 3.42 0.36
CA ILE A 290 -2.00 3.89 -0.43
C ILE A 290 -3.28 3.89 0.41
N PRO A 291 -3.69 2.79 1.05
CA PRO A 291 -4.91 2.79 1.86
C PRO A 291 -4.82 3.74 3.06
N LEU A 292 -3.66 3.88 3.71
CA LEU A 292 -3.45 4.86 4.79
C LEU A 292 -3.60 6.30 4.30
N ALA A 293 -2.99 6.63 3.16
CA ALA A 293 -3.11 7.96 2.57
C ALA A 293 -4.54 8.25 2.09
N THR A 294 -5.22 7.26 1.51
CA THR A 294 -6.63 7.41 1.09
C THR A 294 -7.55 7.62 2.28
N HIS A 295 -7.37 6.83 3.36
CA HIS A 295 -8.13 6.97 4.60
C HIS A 295 -7.97 8.39 5.19
N ARG A 296 -6.73 8.86 5.34
CA ARG A 296 -6.45 10.22 5.86
C ARG A 296 -7.10 11.30 4.99
N LEU A 297 -6.97 11.19 3.66
CA LEU A 297 -7.57 12.17 2.75
C LEU A 297 -9.08 12.30 2.96
N LEU A 298 -9.78 11.16 3.14
CA LEU A 298 -11.22 11.15 3.36
C LEU A 298 -11.61 11.73 4.73
N GLU A 299 -10.81 11.49 5.78
CA GLU A 299 -11.05 12.09 7.10
C GLU A 299 -10.84 13.61 7.08
N GLU A 300 -9.77 14.09 6.42
CA GLU A 300 -9.45 15.52 6.32
C GLU A 300 -10.36 16.25 5.32
N ASN A 301 -10.88 15.56 4.31
CA ASN A 301 -11.67 16.10 3.21
C ASN A 301 -12.91 15.25 2.91
N PRO A 302 -13.95 15.30 3.73
CA PRO A 302 -15.16 14.47 3.52
C PRO A 302 -15.86 14.70 2.18
N SER A 303 -15.64 15.85 1.53
CA SER A 303 -16.19 16.14 0.19
C SER A 303 -15.60 15.28 -0.93
N LEU A 304 -14.54 14.52 -0.67
CA LEU A 304 -13.94 13.60 -1.64
C LEU A 304 -14.72 12.28 -1.79
N HIS A 305 -15.62 11.92 -0.84
CA HIS A 305 -16.44 10.71 -0.95
C HIS A 305 -17.24 10.71 -2.28
N GLY A 306 -17.21 9.60 -2.98
CA GLY A 306 -17.81 9.44 -4.31
C GLY A 306 -17.00 10.03 -5.46
N GLY A 307 -15.93 10.76 -5.19
CA GLY A 307 -15.02 11.31 -6.20
C GLY A 307 -14.08 10.25 -6.79
N LEU A 308 -13.54 10.54 -7.98
CA LEU A 308 -12.58 9.68 -8.64
C LEU A 308 -11.17 9.88 -8.07
N ALA A 309 -10.48 8.79 -7.75
CA ALA A 309 -9.09 8.82 -7.33
C ALA A 309 -8.21 7.93 -8.22
N LEU A 310 -7.08 8.46 -8.67
CA LEU A 310 -6.02 7.65 -9.27
C LEU A 310 -5.12 7.12 -8.14
N GLN A 311 -5.06 5.81 -8.00
CA GLN A 311 -4.15 5.11 -7.09
C GLN A 311 -3.05 4.42 -7.88
N ILE A 312 -1.80 4.54 -7.47
CA ILE A 312 -0.66 3.86 -8.09
C ILE A 312 0.35 3.39 -7.06
N GLY A 313 0.60 2.08 -7.04
CA GLY A 313 1.64 1.41 -6.25
C GLY A 313 2.80 0.97 -7.14
N PHE A 314 4.01 1.07 -6.61
CA PHE A 314 5.23 0.59 -7.28
C PHE A 314 6.31 0.30 -6.23
N GLY A 315 7.16 -0.71 -6.48
CA GLY A 315 8.16 -1.13 -5.52
C GLY A 315 9.05 -2.27 -5.97
N ALA A 316 9.59 -2.98 -4.98
CA ALA A 316 10.53 -4.08 -5.21
C ALA A 316 9.98 -5.11 -6.22
N GLY A 317 10.88 -5.56 -7.11
CA GLY A 317 10.55 -6.53 -8.14
C GLY A 317 11.17 -6.23 -9.52
N LEU A 318 11.24 -5.00 -10.08
CA LEU A 318 10.32 -3.91 -9.79
C LEU A 318 8.91 -4.28 -10.25
N VAL A 319 7.92 -3.95 -9.47
CA VAL A 319 6.50 -4.19 -9.80
C VAL A 319 5.68 -2.92 -9.68
N PHE A 320 4.54 -2.87 -10.37
CA PHE A 320 3.65 -1.70 -10.35
C PHE A 320 2.19 -2.11 -10.57
N GLY A 321 1.28 -1.31 -10.04
CA GLY A 321 -0.16 -1.41 -10.30
C GLY A 321 -0.83 -0.05 -10.14
N ALA A 322 -1.67 0.32 -11.09
CA ALA A 322 -2.42 1.58 -11.09
C ALA A 322 -3.87 1.37 -11.52
N GLN A 323 -4.78 1.99 -10.83
CA GLN A 323 -6.21 2.01 -11.16
C GLN A 323 -6.87 3.33 -10.76
N VAL A 324 -7.95 3.66 -11.45
CA VAL A 324 -8.91 4.69 -11.02
C VAL A 324 -10.00 4.01 -10.21
N VAL A 325 -10.31 4.58 -9.05
CA VAL A 325 -11.36 4.08 -8.16
C VAL A 325 -12.32 5.21 -7.78
N VAL A 326 -13.56 4.85 -7.50
CA VAL A 326 -14.49 5.74 -6.78
C VAL A 326 -14.16 5.65 -5.29
N LEU A 327 -13.89 6.77 -4.66
CA LEU A 327 -13.62 6.85 -3.21
C LEU A 327 -14.87 6.45 -2.41
N PRO A 328 -14.71 5.59 -1.38
CA PRO A 328 -15.85 5.12 -0.57
C PRO A 328 -16.54 6.20 0.23
#